data_4f0b035b4d09498e1e95b0763dbb8b42
#
_entry.id   4f0b035b4d09498e1e95b0763dbb8b42
#
_cell.length_a   1.000
_cell.length_b   1.000
_cell.length_c   1.000
_cell.angle_alpha   90.00
_cell.angle_beta   90.00
_cell.angle_gamma   90.00
#
_symmetry.space_group_name_H-M   'P 1'
#
loop_
_entity.id
_entity.type
_entity.pdbx_description
1 polymer ?
#
loop_
_entity_poly.entity_id
_entity_poly.type
_entity_poly.pdbx_seq_one_letter_code
_entity_poly.pdbx_strand_id
1 'polypeptide(L)'
;MRLDREESSVEKTKKEKNELWEWIKALLIAFVIAVVIRYVLFTPIVVDGESMMPTLNDGDRMIVNKIGYKIGGPDRFDIVVFHAPEGKDYIKRVIGLPGDTIEYKDDQLYINGKAYDEPYLDKYKSELTEGTLTQDFTLQELDPSLDVIPEGYVFVMGDNRRYSKDSRHIGIISEDKIIGTTSVVFWPLNEMRIVE
;
A
#
# COMPACT_ATOMS: atom_id res chain seq x y z
N MET A 1 11.07 -1.82 70.18
CA MET A 1 9.87 -1.12 69.68
C MET A 1 10.17 0.10 68.77
N ARG A 2 11.33 0.74 68.83
CA ARG A 2 11.69 1.85 67.89
C ARG A 2 12.45 1.36 66.67
N LEU A 3 13.27 0.33 66.80
CA LEU A 3 14.10 -0.25 65.72
C LEU A 3 13.25 -1.01 64.69
N ASP A 4 12.22 -1.74 65.09
CA ASP A 4 11.33 -2.51 64.20
C ASP A 4 10.49 -1.61 63.26
N ARG A 5 10.28 -0.33 63.62
CA ARG A 5 9.52 0.64 62.84
C ARG A 5 10.37 1.29 61.75
N GLU A 6 11.66 1.44 61.95
CA GLU A 6 12.60 2.00 60.94
C GLU A 6 12.93 0.95 59.88
N GLU A 7 13.16 -0.30 60.25
CA GLU A 7 13.40 -1.39 59.28
C GLU A 7 12.19 -1.60 58.37
N SER A 8 10.96 -1.59 58.91
CA SER A 8 9.74 -1.77 58.10
C SER A 8 9.48 -0.62 57.14
N SER A 9 9.89 0.61 57.50
CA SER A 9 9.76 1.78 56.59
C SER A 9 10.80 1.78 55.47
N VAL A 10 12.03 1.33 55.75
CA VAL A 10 13.11 1.23 54.74
C VAL A 10 12.81 0.09 53.75
N GLU A 11 12.26 -1.02 54.24
CA GLU A 11 11.90 -2.17 53.39
C GLU A 11 10.71 -1.86 52.48
N LYS A 12 9.69 -1.12 52.96
CA LYS A 12 8.58 -0.61 52.11
C LYS A 12 9.06 0.34 51.03
N THR A 13 9.90 1.31 51.38
CA THR A 13 10.42 2.29 50.39
C THR A 13 11.34 1.66 49.35
N LYS A 14 12.07 0.60 49.72
CA LYS A 14 12.91 -0.14 48.81
C LYS A 14 12.09 -1.01 47.82
N LYS A 15 10.98 -1.59 48.32
CA LYS A 15 10.06 -2.37 47.51
C LYS A 15 9.28 -1.49 46.53
N GLU A 16 8.78 -0.34 46.95
CA GLU A 16 8.10 0.63 46.07
C GLU A 16 9.04 1.20 45.00
N LYS A 17 10.31 1.48 45.32
CA LYS A 17 11.32 1.91 44.36
C LYS A 17 11.63 0.83 43.31
N ASN A 18 11.63 -0.45 43.73
CA ASN A 18 11.86 -1.55 42.78
C ASN A 18 10.65 -1.75 41.86
N GLU A 19 9.43 -1.67 42.39
CA GLU A 19 8.22 -1.76 41.57
C GLU A 19 8.12 -0.60 40.56
N LEU A 20 8.38 0.63 41.00
CA LEU A 20 8.42 1.79 40.06
C LEU A 20 9.48 1.63 38.96
N TRP A 21 10.63 1.10 39.30
CA TRP A 21 11.72 0.86 38.35
C TRP A 21 11.36 -0.24 37.34
N GLU A 22 10.65 -1.28 37.76
CA GLU A 22 10.15 -2.34 36.87
C GLU A 22 9.09 -1.81 35.90
N TRP A 23 8.19 -0.96 36.37
CA TRP A 23 7.22 -0.28 35.51
C TRP A 23 7.88 0.63 34.47
N ILE A 24 8.90 1.38 34.86
CA ILE A 24 9.68 2.25 33.95
C ILE A 24 10.36 1.40 32.88
N LYS A 25 11.00 0.29 33.27
CA LYS A 25 11.61 -0.63 32.28
C LYS A 25 10.57 -1.22 31.33
N ALA A 26 9.43 -1.67 31.84
CA ALA A 26 8.37 -2.24 31.03
C ALA A 26 7.83 -1.22 30.02
N LEU A 27 7.59 0.02 30.45
CA LEU A 27 7.17 1.11 29.58
C LEU A 27 8.23 1.46 28.52
N LEU A 28 9.51 1.47 28.90
CA LEU A 28 10.61 1.75 28.00
C LEU A 28 10.74 0.65 26.92
N ILE A 29 10.63 -0.61 27.33
CA ILE A 29 10.63 -1.76 26.40
C ILE A 29 9.42 -1.68 25.47
N ALA A 30 8.22 -1.43 26.00
CA ALA A 30 7.00 -1.28 25.19
C ALA A 30 7.14 -0.12 24.20
N PHE A 31 7.71 1.00 24.62
CA PHE A 31 7.97 2.16 23.77
C PHE A 31 8.97 1.82 22.64
N VAL A 32 10.09 1.16 22.98
CA VAL A 32 11.07 0.73 21.97
C VAL A 32 10.42 -0.24 20.96
N ILE A 33 9.64 -1.22 21.44
CA ILE A 33 8.93 -2.15 20.56
C ILE A 33 7.95 -1.39 19.67
N ALA A 34 7.17 -0.45 20.20
CA ALA A 34 6.22 0.36 19.41
C ALA A 34 6.94 1.20 18.36
N VAL A 35 8.08 1.80 18.69
CA VAL A 35 8.92 2.55 17.75
C VAL A 35 9.45 1.63 16.65
N VAL A 36 9.99 0.47 16.99
CA VAL A 36 10.49 -0.51 16.01
C VAL A 36 9.35 -0.96 15.08
N ILE A 37 8.20 -1.34 15.64
CA ILE A 37 7.01 -1.70 14.87
C ILE A 37 6.64 -0.57 13.90
N ARG A 38 6.55 0.66 14.37
CA ARG A 38 6.18 1.81 13.55
C ARG A 38 7.16 2.03 12.39
N TYR A 39 8.47 1.98 12.63
CA TYR A 39 9.47 2.26 11.59
C TYR A 39 9.70 1.10 10.62
N VAL A 40 9.56 -0.14 11.10
CA VAL A 40 9.83 -1.33 10.27
C VAL A 40 8.59 -1.75 9.48
N LEU A 41 7.38 -1.64 10.07
CA LEU A 41 6.15 -2.16 9.48
C LEU A 41 5.38 -1.13 8.65
N PHE A 42 5.36 0.13 9.07
CA PHE A 42 4.48 1.15 8.52
C PHE A 42 5.24 2.42 8.15
N THR A 43 5.20 2.78 6.88
CA THR A 43 5.80 4.03 6.40
C THR A 43 4.70 4.96 5.91
N PRO A 44 4.55 6.16 6.51
CA PRO A 44 3.65 7.17 5.95
C PRO A 44 4.23 7.71 4.64
N ILE A 45 3.39 7.84 3.65
CA ILE A 45 3.70 8.48 2.36
C ILE A 45 2.67 9.57 2.07
N VAL A 46 3.06 10.49 1.20
CA VAL A 46 2.17 11.51 0.64
C VAL A 46 1.94 11.17 -0.82
N VAL A 47 0.68 11.18 -1.25
CA VAL A 47 0.31 11.04 -2.66
C VAL A 47 0.70 12.32 -3.38
N ASP A 48 1.52 12.20 -4.43
CA ASP A 48 1.95 13.29 -5.29
C ASP A 48 1.44 13.03 -6.71
N GLY A 49 0.51 13.87 -7.15
CA GLY A 49 -0.12 13.81 -8.46
C GLY A 49 -1.47 13.11 -8.49
N GLU A 50 -2.07 13.11 -9.68
CA GLU A 50 -3.46 12.76 -9.94
C GLU A 50 -3.67 11.37 -10.55
N SER A 51 -2.60 10.59 -10.70
CA SER A 51 -2.64 9.32 -11.45
C SER A 51 -3.52 8.23 -10.83
N MET A 52 -3.87 8.36 -9.53
CA MET A 52 -4.74 7.44 -8.80
C MET A 52 -6.13 8.02 -8.50
N MET A 53 -6.47 9.20 -9.03
CA MET A 53 -7.83 9.72 -8.94
C MET A 53 -8.81 8.80 -9.70
N PRO A 54 -10.05 8.62 -9.23
CA PRO A 54 -10.69 9.29 -8.09
C PRO A 54 -10.44 8.61 -6.73
N THR A 55 -9.71 7.50 -6.69
CA THR A 55 -9.48 6.70 -5.48
C THR A 55 -8.59 7.44 -4.48
N LEU A 56 -7.51 8.06 -4.96
CA LEU A 56 -6.58 8.87 -4.17
C LEU A 56 -6.46 10.27 -4.76
N ASN A 57 -6.51 11.26 -3.89
CA ASN A 57 -6.32 12.66 -4.25
C ASN A 57 -4.88 13.10 -4.00
N ASP A 58 -4.44 14.11 -4.74
CA ASP A 58 -3.16 14.78 -4.46
C ASP A 58 -3.13 15.32 -3.03
N GLY A 59 -2.01 15.09 -2.31
CA GLY A 59 -1.87 15.47 -0.90
C GLY A 59 -2.43 14.47 0.12
N ASP A 60 -3.14 13.42 -0.29
CA ASP A 60 -3.55 12.33 0.61
C ASP A 60 -2.32 11.74 1.32
N ARG A 61 -2.48 11.37 2.61
CA ARG A 61 -1.43 10.65 3.33
C ARG A 61 -1.89 9.26 3.66
N MET A 62 -1.07 8.30 3.29
CA MET A 62 -1.34 6.87 3.40
C MET A 62 -0.29 6.16 4.24
N ILE A 63 -0.64 4.96 4.69
CA ILE A 63 0.27 4.07 5.40
C ILE A 63 0.61 2.89 4.49
N VAL A 64 1.89 2.71 4.20
CA VAL A 64 2.39 1.55 3.45
C VAL A 64 2.68 0.39 4.39
N ASN A 65 2.04 -0.75 4.14
CA ASN A 65 2.29 -2.02 4.81
C ASN A 65 3.39 -2.79 4.07
N LYS A 66 4.58 -2.82 4.66
CA LYS A 66 5.74 -3.50 4.06
C LYS A 66 5.82 -4.99 4.35
N ILE A 67 5.21 -5.44 5.43
CA ILE A 67 5.34 -6.84 5.87
C ILE A 67 4.27 -7.72 5.25
N GLY A 68 3.01 -7.30 5.22
CA GLY A 68 1.95 -8.05 4.58
C GLY A 68 2.33 -8.43 3.15
N TYR A 69 2.87 -7.46 2.42
CA TYR A 69 3.38 -7.68 1.07
C TYR A 69 4.51 -8.73 0.99
N LYS A 70 5.51 -8.67 1.90
CA LYS A 70 6.65 -9.60 1.88
C LYS A 70 6.30 -11.06 2.20
N ILE A 71 5.18 -11.30 2.85
CA ILE A 71 4.73 -12.64 3.26
C ILE A 71 3.81 -13.26 2.21
N GLY A 72 2.91 -12.48 1.62
CA GLY A 72 1.86 -12.97 0.71
C GLY A 72 2.00 -12.54 -0.74
N GLY A 73 2.89 -11.59 -1.06
CA GLY A 73 2.89 -10.91 -2.35
C GLY A 73 1.73 -9.93 -2.49
N PRO A 74 1.54 -9.29 -3.65
CA PRO A 74 0.40 -8.45 -3.92
C PRO A 74 -0.79 -9.27 -4.38
N ASP A 75 -1.98 -8.93 -3.89
CA ASP A 75 -3.23 -9.43 -4.45
C ASP A 75 -3.69 -8.56 -5.63
N ARG A 76 -4.56 -9.13 -6.47
CA ARG A 76 -5.17 -8.38 -7.56
C ARG A 76 -6.02 -7.24 -7.00
N PHE A 77 -5.88 -6.07 -7.61
CA PHE A 77 -6.47 -4.78 -7.24
C PHE A 77 -5.87 -4.10 -6.02
N ASP A 78 -4.87 -4.69 -5.37
CA ASP A 78 -4.10 -3.99 -4.34
C ASP A 78 -3.47 -2.70 -4.89
N ILE A 79 -3.47 -1.66 -4.07
CA ILE A 79 -2.70 -0.44 -4.35
C ILE A 79 -1.28 -0.65 -3.82
N VAL A 80 -0.30 -0.61 -4.71
CA VAL A 80 1.11 -0.81 -4.40
C VAL A 80 1.92 0.47 -4.57
N VAL A 81 2.95 0.59 -3.74
CA VAL A 81 3.99 1.61 -3.87
C VAL A 81 5.27 0.93 -4.31
N PHE A 82 5.91 1.44 -5.35
CA PHE A 82 7.11 0.82 -5.91
C PHE A 82 8.11 1.84 -6.45
N HIS A 83 9.37 1.44 -6.52
CA HIS A 83 10.45 2.22 -7.14
C HIS A 83 10.33 2.18 -8.66
N ALA A 84 9.91 3.29 -9.25
CA ALA A 84 9.82 3.43 -10.70
C ALA A 84 11.20 3.62 -11.36
N PRO A 85 11.34 3.30 -12.68
CA PRO A 85 12.61 3.42 -13.39
C PRO A 85 13.23 4.83 -13.35
N GLU A 86 12.42 5.84 -13.14
CA GLU A 86 12.84 7.25 -13.10
C GLU A 86 13.43 7.70 -11.76
N GLY A 87 13.59 6.78 -10.80
CA GLY A 87 14.12 7.07 -9.47
C GLY A 87 13.13 7.76 -8.53
N LYS A 88 11.83 7.68 -8.82
CA LYS A 88 10.72 8.15 -7.97
C LYS A 88 9.88 6.96 -7.52
N ASP A 89 9.17 7.12 -6.43
CA ASP A 89 8.18 6.14 -5.99
C ASP A 89 6.84 6.43 -6.68
N TYR A 90 6.25 5.38 -7.26
CA TYR A 90 4.94 5.45 -7.89
C TYR A 90 3.92 4.68 -7.05
N ILE A 91 2.69 5.15 -7.11
CA ILE A 91 1.51 4.49 -6.52
C ILE A 91 0.61 4.07 -7.66
N LYS A 92 0.32 2.77 -7.77
CA LYS A 92 -0.54 2.19 -8.80
C LYS A 92 -1.35 1.02 -8.25
N ARG A 93 -2.37 0.62 -9.00
CA ARG A 93 -3.17 -0.58 -8.71
C ARG A 93 -2.65 -1.77 -9.49
N VAL A 94 -2.55 -2.92 -8.82
CA VAL A 94 -2.20 -4.21 -9.46
C VAL A 94 -3.39 -4.69 -10.27
N ILE A 95 -3.19 -4.84 -11.57
CA ILE A 95 -4.22 -5.35 -12.50
C ILE A 95 -3.93 -6.79 -12.89
N GLY A 96 -2.67 -7.13 -13.12
CA GLY A 96 -2.25 -8.47 -13.50
C GLY A 96 -1.19 -9.04 -12.58
N LEU A 97 -1.31 -10.33 -12.31
CA LEU A 97 -0.42 -11.15 -11.51
C LEU A 97 0.39 -12.10 -12.41
N PRO A 98 1.45 -12.74 -11.90
CA PRO A 98 2.19 -13.74 -12.65
C PRO A 98 1.26 -14.81 -13.28
N GLY A 99 1.51 -15.14 -14.55
CA GLY A 99 0.70 -16.08 -15.33
C GLY A 99 -0.54 -15.51 -16.00
N ASP A 100 -0.88 -14.24 -15.75
CA ASP A 100 -2.05 -13.62 -16.39
C ASP A 100 -1.77 -13.13 -17.81
N THR A 101 -2.79 -13.21 -18.66
CA THR A 101 -2.95 -12.40 -19.87
C THR A 101 -3.86 -11.22 -19.54
N ILE A 102 -3.57 -10.05 -20.11
CA ILE A 102 -4.37 -8.83 -19.91
C ILE A 102 -4.89 -8.34 -21.25
N GLU A 103 -6.19 -8.05 -21.29
CA GLU A 103 -6.86 -7.41 -22.42
C GLU A 103 -7.83 -6.35 -21.91
N TYR A 104 -7.84 -5.17 -22.52
CA TYR A 104 -8.89 -4.18 -22.41
C TYR A 104 -9.61 -4.05 -23.72
N LYS A 105 -10.93 -4.15 -23.66
CA LYS A 105 -11.80 -3.99 -24.83
C LYS A 105 -13.08 -3.31 -24.41
N ASP A 106 -13.43 -2.22 -25.10
CA ASP A 106 -14.66 -1.44 -24.83
C ASP A 106 -14.82 -1.06 -23.36
N ASP A 107 -13.75 -0.54 -22.71
CA ASP A 107 -13.66 -0.21 -21.28
C ASP A 107 -13.86 -1.39 -20.31
N GLN A 108 -13.83 -2.62 -20.80
CA GLN A 108 -13.92 -3.83 -19.98
C GLN A 108 -12.56 -4.50 -19.86
N LEU A 109 -12.18 -4.80 -18.61
CA LEU A 109 -10.98 -5.59 -18.31
C LEU A 109 -11.27 -7.07 -18.47
N TYR A 110 -10.40 -7.76 -19.21
CA TYR A 110 -10.36 -9.21 -19.29
C TYR A 110 -9.02 -9.73 -18.80
N ILE A 111 -9.05 -10.73 -17.94
CA ILE A 111 -7.87 -11.43 -17.43
C ILE A 111 -8.07 -12.91 -17.72
N ASN A 112 -7.16 -13.50 -18.47
CA ASN A 112 -7.27 -14.89 -18.94
C ASN A 112 -8.59 -15.15 -19.67
N GLY A 113 -9.09 -14.16 -20.43
CA GLY A 113 -10.35 -14.23 -21.17
C GLY A 113 -11.62 -14.07 -20.31
N LYS A 114 -11.50 -13.87 -18.99
CA LYS A 114 -12.63 -13.63 -18.10
C LYS A 114 -12.76 -12.14 -17.79
N ALA A 115 -13.99 -11.60 -17.92
CA ALA A 115 -14.29 -10.21 -17.56
C ALA A 115 -14.20 -9.98 -16.05
N TYR A 116 -13.64 -8.82 -15.68
CA TYR A 116 -13.52 -8.34 -14.30
C TYR A 116 -14.13 -6.95 -14.19
N ASP A 117 -14.91 -6.72 -13.14
CA ASP A 117 -15.46 -5.41 -12.83
C ASP A 117 -14.43 -4.56 -12.11
N GLU A 118 -14.47 -3.25 -12.37
CA GLU A 118 -13.58 -2.24 -11.80
C GLU A 118 -14.40 -1.11 -11.17
N PRO A 119 -15.07 -1.35 -10.02
CA PRO A 119 -15.99 -0.38 -9.41
C PRO A 119 -15.32 0.93 -8.99
N TYR A 120 -14.01 0.92 -8.73
CA TYR A 120 -13.23 2.11 -8.44
C TYR A 120 -13.14 3.09 -9.63
N LEU A 121 -13.54 2.68 -10.84
CA LEU A 121 -13.58 3.51 -12.04
C LEU A 121 -14.99 4.07 -12.33
N ASP A 122 -16.02 3.62 -11.64
CA ASP A 122 -17.43 3.93 -11.96
C ASP A 122 -17.69 5.44 -12.02
N LYS A 123 -17.06 6.19 -11.11
CA LYS A 123 -17.16 7.65 -11.11
C LYS A 123 -16.70 8.23 -12.45
N TYR A 124 -15.51 7.87 -12.90
CA TYR A 124 -14.96 8.39 -14.15
C TYR A 124 -15.69 7.85 -15.39
N LYS A 125 -16.14 6.58 -15.35
CA LYS A 125 -16.99 6.02 -16.41
C LYS A 125 -18.30 6.78 -16.52
N SER A 126 -18.94 7.16 -15.41
CA SER A 126 -20.20 7.92 -15.39
C SER A 126 -20.06 9.38 -15.86
N GLU A 127 -18.87 9.95 -15.73
CA GLU A 127 -18.58 11.33 -16.18
C GLU A 127 -18.20 11.41 -17.66
N LEU A 128 -17.98 10.26 -18.34
CA LEU A 128 -17.65 10.22 -19.74
C LEU A 128 -18.89 10.60 -20.59
N THR A 129 -18.70 11.58 -21.45
CA THR A 129 -19.72 11.96 -22.44
C THR A 129 -19.54 11.26 -23.78
N GLU A 130 -18.28 10.89 -24.12
CA GLU A 130 -17.93 10.21 -25.36
C GLU A 130 -16.62 9.42 -25.18
N GLY A 131 -16.52 8.30 -25.92
CA GLY A 131 -15.35 7.42 -25.97
C GLY A 131 -15.20 6.52 -24.75
N THR A 132 -14.01 5.95 -24.57
CA THR A 132 -13.66 5.03 -23.51
C THR A 132 -12.72 5.67 -22.50
N LEU A 133 -12.78 5.24 -21.24
CA LEU A 133 -11.85 5.68 -20.19
C LEU A 133 -10.48 5.04 -20.42
N THR A 134 -10.46 3.74 -20.72
CA THR A 134 -9.28 2.97 -21.04
C THR A 134 -9.31 2.62 -22.53
N GLN A 135 -8.23 2.89 -23.26
CA GLN A 135 -8.08 2.45 -24.64
C GLN A 135 -7.97 0.92 -24.71
N ASP A 136 -8.42 0.35 -25.81
CA ASP A 136 -8.26 -1.07 -26.06
C ASP A 136 -6.78 -1.43 -26.24
N PHE A 137 -6.37 -2.51 -25.62
CA PHE A 137 -5.03 -3.10 -25.78
C PHE A 137 -5.01 -4.55 -25.28
N THR A 138 -4.01 -5.28 -25.75
CA THR A 138 -3.60 -6.58 -25.18
C THR A 138 -2.18 -6.48 -24.61
N LEU A 139 -1.81 -7.40 -23.72
CA LEU A 139 -0.45 -7.48 -23.17
C LEU A 139 0.59 -7.59 -24.31
N GLN A 140 0.32 -8.41 -25.32
CA GLN A 140 1.20 -8.62 -26.47
C GLN A 140 1.34 -7.39 -27.37
N GLU A 141 0.31 -6.54 -27.46
CA GLU A 141 0.43 -5.26 -28.21
C GLU A 141 1.30 -4.27 -27.49
N LEU A 142 1.34 -4.29 -26.16
CA LEU A 142 2.22 -3.45 -25.36
C LEU A 142 3.66 -3.96 -25.35
N ASP A 143 3.85 -5.27 -25.23
CA ASP A 143 5.15 -5.94 -25.30
C ASP A 143 5.02 -7.29 -26.04
N PRO A 144 5.43 -7.36 -27.32
CA PRO A 144 5.33 -8.58 -28.11
C PRO A 144 6.14 -9.78 -27.59
N SER A 145 7.01 -9.58 -26.60
CA SER A 145 7.77 -10.64 -25.95
C SER A 145 7.00 -11.33 -24.82
N LEU A 146 5.82 -10.79 -24.43
CA LEU A 146 5.03 -11.25 -23.31
C LEU A 146 3.73 -11.92 -23.75
N ASP A 147 3.68 -13.24 -23.68
CA ASP A 147 2.40 -13.98 -23.81
C ASP A 147 1.60 -13.89 -22.52
N VAL A 148 2.27 -13.96 -21.39
CA VAL A 148 1.73 -13.85 -20.02
C VAL A 148 2.69 -13.01 -19.17
N ILE A 149 2.20 -12.50 -18.04
CA ILE A 149 3.05 -11.84 -17.04
C ILE A 149 4.00 -12.88 -16.43
N PRO A 150 5.32 -12.69 -16.50
CA PRO A 150 6.29 -13.63 -15.93
C PRO A 150 6.23 -13.70 -14.39
N GLU A 151 6.73 -14.81 -13.84
CA GLU A 151 6.93 -14.94 -12.39
C GLU A 151 7.80 -13.81 -11.83
N GLY A 152 7.40 -13.26 -10.67
CA GLY A 152 8.08 -12.15 -10.02
C GLY A 152 7.79 -10.78 -10.63
N TYR A 153 6.78 -10.66 -11.50
CA TYR A 153 6.36 -9.41 -12.09
C TYR A 153 4.85 -9.21 -11.97
N VAL A 154 4.44 -7.94 -11.94
CA VAL A 154 3.03 -7.53 -11.94
C VAL A 154 2.78 -6.48 -13.02
N PHE A 155 1.55 -6.42 -13.51
CA PHE A 155 1.06 -5.36 -14.37
C PHE A 155 0.24 -4.38 -13.54
N VAL A 156 0.62 -3.12 -13.54
CA VAL A 156 -0.01 -2.10 -12.70
C VAL A 156 -0.59 -0.96 -13.55
N MET A 157 -1.72 -0.40 -13.12
CA MET A 157 -2.33 0.77 -13.76
C MET A 157 -2.73 1.81 -12.72
N GLY A 158 -2.73 3.08 -13.13
CA GLY A 158 -3.36 4.13 -12.34
C GLY A 158 -4.87 4.14 -12.55
N ASP A 159 -5.61 4.54 -11.54
CA ASP A 159 -7.07 4.65 -11.63
C ASP A 159 -7.48 5.81 -12.55
N ASN A 160 -6.67 6.86 -12.64
CA ASN A 160 -6.80 7.90 -13.65
C ASN A 160 -6.25 7.41 -15.01
N ARG A 161 -7.01 6.55 -15.68
CA ARG A 161 -6.61 5.80 -16.87
C ARG A 161 -6.05 6.67 -18.00
N ARG A 162 -6.58 7.88 -18.16
CA ARG A 162 -6.17 8.83 -19.22
C ARG A 162 -4.92 9.62 -18.86
N TYR A 163 -4.61 9.76 -17.56
CA TYR A 163 -3.52 10.60 -17.06
C TYR A 163 -2.57 9.86 -16.13
N SER A 164 -2.34 8.58 -16.40
CA SER A 164 -1.41 7.76 -15.64
C SER A 164 -0.27 7.24 -16.50
N LYS A 165 0.96 7.43 -16.01
CA LYS A 165 2.14 6.73 -16.52
C LYS A 165 2.31 5.44 -15.70
N ASP A 166 1.99 4.32 -16.31
CA ASP A 166 1.93 3.01 -15.67
C ASP A 166 2.44 1.91 -16.61
N SER A 167 2.14 0.64 -16.35
CA SER A 167 2.67 -0.50 -17.13
C SER A 167 2.40 -0.43 -18.63
N ARG A 168 1.40 0.32 -19.06
CA ARG A 168 1.16 0.59 -20.49
C ARG A 168 2.29 1.38 -21.14
N HIS A 169 3.11 2.08 -20.35
CA HIS A 169 4.18 2.97 -20.79
C HIS A 169 5.57 2.55 -20.31
N ILE A 170 5.64 1.99 -19.07
CA ILE A 170 6.91 1.64 -18.42
C ILE A 170 7.15 0.14 -18.34
N GLY A 171 6.22 -0.68 -18.88
CA GLY A 171 6.28 -2.14 -18.85
C GLY A 171 5.86 -2.73 -17.48
N ILE A 172 5.99 -4.04 -17.39
CA ILE A 172 5.71 -4.79 -16.15
C ILE A 172 6.70 -4.44 -15.05
N ILE A 173 6.24 -4.50 -13.81
CA ILE A 173 7.02 -4.11 -12.63
C ILE A 173 7.51 -5.36 -11.89
N SER A 174 8.82 -5.44 -11.65
CA SER A 174 9.37 -6.50 -10.80
C SER A 174 8.87 -6.35 -9.36
N GLU A 175 8.44 -7.44 -8.76
CA GLU A 175 7.98 -7.50 -7.38
C GLU A 175 9.05 -7.02 -6.39
N ASP A 176 10.33 -7.22 -6.69
CA ASP A 176 11.44 -6.72 -5.86
C ASP A 176 11.49 -5.20 -5.73
N LYS A 177 10.87 -4.48 -6.65
CA LYS A 177 10.78 -3.01 -6.61
C LYS A 177 9.61 -2.52 -5.78
N ILE A 178 8.68 -3.39 -5.39
CA ILE A 178 7.51 -3.03 -4.59
C ILE A 178 7.94 -2.83 -3.14
N ILE A 179 7.63 -1.65 -2.62
CA ILE A 179 7.90 -1.26 -1.23
C ILE A 179 6.87 -1.89 -0.30
N GLY A 180 5.61 -1.96 -0.74
CA GLY A 180 4.50 -2.53 0.01
C GLY A 180 3.14 -2.15 -0.57
N THR A 181 2.09 -2.65 0.08
CA THR A 181 0.68 -2.34 -0.23
C THR A 181 0.17 -1.21 0.65
N THR A 182 -0.86 -0.50 0.19
CA THR A 182 -1.50 0.56 0.94
C THR A 182 -3.00 0.53 0.72
N SER A 183 -3.77 0.66 1.81
CA SER A 183 -5.23 0.66 1.77
C SER A 183 -5.86 1.71 2.69
N VAL A 184 -5.06 2.45 3.45
CA VAL A 184 -5.57 3.40 4.46
C VAL A 184 -5.08 4.80 4.17
N VAL A 185 -6.03 5.69 3.85
CA VAL A 185 -5.83 7.15 3.85
C VAL A 185 -6.15 7.67 5.25
N PHE A 186 -5.15 8.27 5.93
CA PHE A 186 -5.33 8.78 7.29
C PHE A 186 -5.35 10.31 7.37
N TRP A 187 -5.05 11.00 6.29
CA TRP A 187 -5.09 12.45 6.21
C TRP A 187 -5.53 12.87 4.79
N PRO A 188 -6.35 13.94 4.67
CA PRO A 188 -6.88 14.79 5.73
C PRO A 188 -7.90 14.06 6.62
N LEU A 189 -8.02 14.46 7.90
CA LEU A 189 -8.83 13.75 8.91
C LEU A 189 -10.33 13.66 8.56
N ASN A 190 -10.84 14.62 7.79
CA ASN A 190 -12.23 14.62 7.30
C ASN A 190 -12.46 13.69 6.10
N GLU A 191 -11.38 13.12 5.54
CA GLU A 191 -11.42 12.21 4.38
C GLU A 191 -10.76 10.86 4.68
N MET A 192 -10.60 10.55 5.96
CA MET A 192 -10.08 9.23 6.35
C MET A 192 -10.96 8.13 5.76
N ARG A 193 -10.33 7.19 5.05
CA ARG A 193 -11.02 6.10 4.36
C ARG A 193 -10.12 4.89 4.16
N ILE A 194 -10.75 3.74 4.00
CA ILE A 194 -10.12 2.54 3.45
C ILE A 194 -10.36 2.59 1.95
N VAL A 195 -9.34 2.31 1.16
CA VAL A 195 -9.39 2.24 -0.30
C VAL A 195 -9.09 0.80 -0.72
N GLU A 196 -9.97 0.25 -1.57
CA GLU A 196 -9.89 -1.10 -2.13
C GLU A 196 -9.77 -1.03 -3.65
#